data_c96e4a10d926018aa8980dc719258338
#
_entry.id   c96e4a10d926018aa8980dc719258338
#
_cell.length_a   1.000
_cell.length_b   1.000
_cell.length_c   1.000
_cell.angle_alpha   90.00
_cell.angle_beta   90.00
_cell.angle_gamma   90.00
#
_symmetry.space_group_name_H-M   'P 1'
#
loop_
_entity.id
_entity.type
_entity.pdbx_description
1 polymer ?
#
loop_
_entity_poly.entity_id
_entity_poly.type
_entity_poly.pdbx_seq_one_letter_code
_entity_poly.pdbx_strand_id
1 'polypeptide(L)'
;MYQPDKLKARRKGLKFTQKDIADKLGISYQAYSAWERGVKEPSTEKVALLENILDVPKGYFTEIEIVRLYNVLSPTGKEQVVSYARDLVAEEQTNKVVSIAEPRYEYRVYEEMSAGLGATIYGDKDYDTVYYDEELGHDFASWVSGDSMEPKYPDGSVALIRETGFDYDGAVYAVVWNEQTYIKRVYLEEDGLRLVSINKKYKDKFAPYDDDPRVVGKIVGNFIPLED
;
A
#
# COMPACT_ATOMS: atom_id res chain seq x y z
N MET A 1 10.03 -20.44 31.98
CA MET A 1 9.52 -20.57 33.40
C MET A 1 9.95 -19.33 34.16
N TYR A 2 9.03 -18.74 34.94
CA TYR A 2 9.30 -17.56 35.75
C TYR A 2 10.36 -17.84 36.84
N GLN A 3 11.24 -16.86 37.11
CA GLN A 3 12.37 -17.02 38.02
C GLN A 3 12.27 -16.07 39.22
N PRO A 4 11.60 -16.48 40.32
CA PRO A 4 11.38 -15.66 41.52
C PRO A 4 12.66 -15.16 42.16
N ASP A 5 13.70 -15.99 42.15
CA ASP A 5 15.00 -15.67 42.79
C ASP A 5 15.71 -14.53 42.07
N LYS A 6 15.63 -14.49 40.75
CA LYS A 6 16.15 -13.36 39.95
C LYS A 6 15.42 -12.05 40.27
N LEU A 7 14.09 -12.11 40.40
CA LEU A 7 13.30 -10.94 40.78
C LEU A 7 13.74 -10.39 42.14
N LYS A 8 13.81 -11.28 43.15
CA LYS A 8 14.24 -10.91 44.50
C LYS A 8 15.67 -10.36 44.54
N ALA A 9 16.61 -10.99 43.82
CA ALA A 9 18.01 -10.57 43.76
C ALA A 9 18.15 -9.20 43.12
N ARG A 10 17.46 -8.95 41.96
CA ARG A 10 17.56 -7.68 41.25
C ARG A 10 16.96 -6.51 42.05
N ARG A 11 15.75 -6.71 42.65
CA ARG A 11 15.15 -5.71 43.53
C ARG A 11 16.09 -5.31 44.66
N LYS A 12 16.68 -6.32 45.37
CA LYS A 12 17.62 -6.07 46.46
C LYS A 12 18.87 -5.33 45.98
N GLY A 13 19.39 -5.69 44.81
CA GLY A 13 20.57 -5.04 44.22
C GLY A 13 20.31 -3.55 43.96
N LEU A 14 19.09 -3.17 43.63
CA LEU A 14 18.66 -1.78 43.45
C LEU A 14 18.17 -1.12 44.76
N LYS A 15 18.29 -1.80 45.91
CA LYS A 15 17.88 -1.32 47.24
C LYS A 15 16.41 -0.97 47.40
N PHE A 16 15.53 -1.50 46.54
CA PHE A 16 14.08 -1.34 46.69
C PHE A 16 13.52 -2.33 47.74
N THR A 17 12.52 -1.85 48.48
CA THR A 17 11.67 -2.75 49.33
C THR A 17 10.64 -3.44 48.42
N GLN A 18 10.04 -4.53 48.94
CA GLN A 18 8.91 -5.20 48.26
C GLN A 18 7.72 -4.25 48.10
N LYS A 19 7.54 -3.35 49.05
CA LYS A 19 6.46 -2.34 49.02
C LYS A 19 6.69 -1.33 47.91
N ASP A 20 7.92 -0.84 47.74
CA ASP A 20 8.24 0.13 46.70
C ASP A 20 7.89 -0.39 45.31
N ILE A 21 8.18 -1.66 45.03
CA ILE A 21 7.86 -2.28 43.74
C ILE A 21 6.37 -2.55 43.61
N ALA A 22 5.69 -3.00 44.68
CA ALA A 22 4.25 -3.21 44.67
C ALA A 22 3.48 -1.91 44.38
N ASP A 23 3.88 -0.80 45.03
CA ASP A 23 3.30 0.53 44.81
C ASP A 23 3.52 1.02 43.34
N LYS A 24 4.72 0.84 42.81
CA LYS A 24 5.03 1.18 41.40
C LYS A 24 4.22 0.38 40.38
N LEU A 25 3.85 -0.86 40.72
CA LEU A 25 3.07 -1.76 39.86
C LEU A 25 1.54 -1.59 40.06
N GLY A 26 1.10 -0.82 41.09
CA GLY A 26 -0.29 -0.68 41.47
C GLY A 26 -0.90 -1.97 41.96
N ILE A 27 -0.15 -2.78 42.76
CA ILE A 27 -0.61 -4.06 43.33
C ILE A 27 -0.38 -4.10 44.84
N SER A 28 -1.01 -5.07 45.50
CA SER A 28 -0.78 -5.25 46.95
C SER A 28 0.60 -5.83 47.23
N TYR A 29 1.15 -5.48 48.39
CA TYR A 29 2.39 -6.07 48.90
C TYR A 29 2.31 -7.61 48.94
N GLN A 30 1.18 -8.17 49.33
CA GLN A 30 0.99 -9.62 49.40
C GLN A 30 1.10 -10.28 48.04
N ALA A 31 0.55 -9.65 47.00
CA ALA A 31 0.66 -10.15 45.60
C ALA A 31 2.11 -10.14 45.12
N TYR A 32 2.85 -9.05 45.31
CA TYR A 32 4.25 -8.97 44.97
C TYR A 32 5.12 -9.97 45.74
N SER A 33 4.90 -10.07 47.07
CA SER A 33 5.59 -11.04 47.94
C SER A 33 5.36 -12.50 47.50
N ALA A 34 4.14 -12.82 47.02
CA ALA A 34 3.85 -14.15 46.48
C ALA A 34 4.65 -14.45 45.21
N TRP A 35 4.92 -13.45 44.38
CA TRP A 35 5.78 -13.61 43.21
C TRP A 35 7.24 -13.89 43.57
N GLU A 36 7.82 -13.16 44.52
CA GLU A 36 9.20 -13.43 44.99
C GLU A 36 9.38 -14.77 45.71
N ARG A 37 8.28 -15.34 46.26
CA ARG A 37 8.29 -16.67 46.89
C ARG A 37 7.99 -17.79 45.89
N GLY A 38 7.66 -17.47 44.62
CA GLY A 38 7.29 -18.48 43.63
C GLY A 38 5.93 -19.14 43.86
N VAL A 39 5.09 -18.60 44.77
CA VAL A 39 3.74 -19.13 45.08
C VAL A 39 2.75 -18.78 43.97
N LYS A 40 2.96 -17.64 43.32
CA LYS A 40 2.20 -17.19 42.15
C LYS A 40 3.18 -16.57 41.14
N GLU A 41 2.81 -16.66 39.88
CA GLU A 41 3.53 -16.00 38.81
C GLU A 41 2.85 -14.70 38.39
N PRO A 42 3.57 -13.62 38.05
CA PRO A 42 3.00 -12.44 37.47
C PRO A 42 2.50 -12.71 36.02
N SER A 43 1.48 -11.96 35.58
CA SER A 43 1.08 -12.01 34.17
C SER A 43 2.19 -11.48 33.25
N THR A 44 2.16 -11.85 31.97
CA THR A 44 3.15 -11.40 30.98
C THR A 44 3.27 -9.86 30.94
N GLU A 45 2.16 -9.15 31.07
CA GLU A 45 2.14 -7.68 31.15
C GLU A 45 2.87 -7.16 32.40
N LYS A 46 2.65 -7.81 33.56
CA LYS A 46 3.31 -7.42 34.80
C LYS A 46 4.79 -7.78 34.80
N VAL A 47 5.19 -8.86 34.12
CA VAL A 47 6.62 -9.18 33.89
C VAL A 47 7.29 -8.06 33.08
N ALA A 48 6.68 -7.62 32.00
CA ALA A 48 7.21 -6.52 31.19
C ALA A 48 7.34 -5.21 31.96
N LEU A 49 6.37 -4.86 32.82
CA LEU A 49 6.46 -3.72 33.72
C LEU A 49 7.57 -3.87 34.75
N LEU A 50 7.74 -5.06 35.33
CA LEU A 50 8.83 -5.36 36.27
C LEU A 50 10.21 -5.19 35.62
N GLU A 51 10.37 -5.66 34.37
CA GLU A 51 11.61 -5.53 33.63
C GLU A 51 11.97 -4.06 33.42
N ASN A 52 10.98 -3.22 33.06
CA ASN A 52 11.18 -1.77 32.92
C ASN A 52 11.50 -1.10 34.27
N ILE A 53 10.76 -1.40 35.35
CA ILE A 53 10.95 -0.77 36.67
C ILE A 53 12.31 -1.14 37.26
N LEU A 54 12.77 -2.37 37.02
CA LEU A 54 14.01 -2.89 37.56
C LEU A 54 15.20 -2.75 36.59
N ASP A 55 15.01 -2.07 35.47
CA ASP A 55 16.02 -1.79 34.46
C ASP A 55 16.79 -3.06 34.05
N VAL A 56 16.06 -4.01 33.47
CA VAL A 56 16.60 -5.27 32.94
C VAL A 56 16.01 -5.58 31.56
N PRO A 57 16.76 -6.32 30.72
CA PRO A 57 16.28 -6.70 29.38
C PRO A 57 14.99 -7.52 29.44
N LYS A 58 14.21 -7.44 28.36
CA LYS A 58 13.00 -8.27 28.17
C LYS A 58 13.35 -9.76 28.28
N GLY A 59 12.58 -10.50 29.07
CA GLY A 59 12.80 -11.93 29.30
C GLY A 59 13.76 -12.23 30.47
N TYR A 60 14.25 -11.23 31.18
CA TYR A 60 15.21 -11.41 32.28
C TYR A 60 14.64 -12.30 33.43
N PHE A 61 13.35 -12.14 33.74
CA PHE A 61 12.69 -12.92 34.81
C PHE A 61 12.04 -14.21 34.32
N THR A 62 12.16 -14.51 33.02
CA THR A 62 11.61 -15.74 32.43
C THR A 62 12.74 -16.55 31.82
N GLU A 63 12.83 -17.82 32.12
CA GLU A 63 13.72 -18.70 31.40
C GLU A 63 13.12 -19.03 30.05
N ILE A 64 13.77 -18.54 28.98
CA ILE A 64 13.36 -18.85 27.60
C ILE A 64 13.72 -20.31 27.35
N GLU A 65 12.77 -21.11 26.88
CA GLU A 65 12.95 -22.56 26.69
C GLU A 65 14.17 -22.88 25.80
N ILE A 66 14.41 -22.08 24.79
CA ILE A 66 15.58 -22.25 23.90
C ILE A 66 16.91 -22.16 24.67
N VAL A 67 17.02 -21.28 25.67
CA VAL A 67 18.24 -21.15 26.46
C VAL A 67 18.45 -22.39 27.31
N ARG A 68 17.40 -22.95 27.88
CA ARG A 68 17.46 -24.22 28.64
C ARG A 68 17.91 -25.37 27.74
N LEU A 69 17.28 -25.50 26.56
CA LEU A 69 17.62 -26.53 25.58
C LEU A 69 19.06 -26.37 25.11
N TYR A 70 19.45 -25.13 24.76
CA TYR A 70 20.82 -24.83 24.34
C TYR A 70 21.86 -25.24 25.38
N ASN A 71 21.62 -24.97 26.67
CA ASN A 71 22.57 -25.26 27.74
C ASN A 71 22.85 -26.75 27.93
N VAL A 72 21.91 -27.64 27.62
CA VAL A 72 22.08 -29.10 27.76
C VAL A 72 22.61 -29.77 26.48
N LEU A 73 22.78 -29.04 25.38
CA LEU A 73 23.35 -29.57 24.15
C LEU A 73 24.87 -29.81 24.27
N SER A 74 25.34 -30.77 23.47
CA SER A 74 26.78 -30.95 23.19
C SER A 74 27.37 -29.72 22.49
N PRO A 75 28.71 -29.54 22.50
CA PRO A 75 29.34 -28.44 21.75
C PRO A 75 28.89 -28.36 20.28
N THR A 76 28.87 -29.49 19.59
CA THR A 76 28.40 -29.56 18.18
C THR A 76 26.91 -29.18 18.02
N GLY A 77 26.06 -29.62 18.95
CA GLY A 77 24.65 -29.24 18.95
C GLY A 77 24.43 -27.73 19.19
N LYS A 78 25.29 -27.12 20.03
CA LYS A 78 25.28 -25.66 20.25
C LYS A 78 25.65 -24.89 18.99
N GLU A 79 26.65 -25.35 18.24
CA GLU A 79 27.05 -24.74 16.96
C GLU A 79 25.92 -24.82 15.92
N GLN A 80 25.21 -25.96 15.84
CA GLN A 80 24.10 -26.14 14.93
C GLN A 80 22.94 -25.18 15.25
N VAL A 81 22.58 -25.03 16.53
CA VAL A 81 21.51 -24.08 16.94
C VAL A 81 21.91 -22.65 16.60
N VAL A 82 23.17 -22.27 16.83
CA VAL A 82 23.63 -20.91 16.50
C VAL A 82 23.66 -20.68 14.99
N SER A 83 24.09 -21.68 14.19
CA SER A 83 24.04 -21.57 12.73
C SER A 83 22.60 -21.39 12.23
N TYR A 84 21.70 -22.26 12.66
CA TYR A 84 20.29 -22.19 12.28
C TYR A 84 19.62 -20.85 12.66
N ALA A 85 19.93 -20.35 13.87
CA ALA A 85 19.41 -19.05 14.30
C ALA A 85 19.96 -17.88 13.46
N ARG A 86 21.22 -17.95 13.01
CA ARG A 86 21.80 -16.96 12.10
C ARG A 86 21.14 -17.00 10.72
N ASP A 87 20.88 -18.20 10.20
CA ASP A 87 20.23 -18.37 8.91
C ASP A 87 18.80 -17.81 8.94
N LEU A 88 18.04 -18.08 10.01
CA LEU A 88 16.71 -17.49 10.22
C LEU A 88 16.73 -15.95 10.31
N VAL A 89 17.69 -15.40 11.04
CA VAL A 89 17.85 -13.93 11.14
C VAL A 89 18.19 -13.34 9.79
N ALA A 90 19.06 -14.00 8.99
CA ALA A 90 19.38 -13.56 7.64
C ALA A 90 18.17 -13.63 6.70
N GLU A 91 17.38 -14.70 6.78
CA GLU A 91 16.12 -14.83 6.02
C GLU A 91 15.09 -13.76 6.41
N GLU A 92 14.92 -13.48 7.70
CA GLU A 92 14.02 -12.41 8.16
C GLU A 92 14.50 -11.01 7.75
N GLN A 93 15.80 -10.79 7.68
CA GLN A 93 16.36 -9.52 7.21
C GLN A 93 16.23 -9.38 5.70
N THR A 94 16.39 -10.45 4.93
CA THR A 94 16.15 -10.46 3.49
C THR A 94 14.65 -10.35 3.18
N ASN A 95 13.78 -11.00 3.94
CA ASN A 95 12.32 -10.86 3.81
C ASN A 95 11.79 -9.48 4.27
N LYS A 96 12.52 -8.76 5.12
CA LYS A 96 12.19 -7.34 5.43
C LYS A 96 12.57 -6.37 4.31
N VAL A 97 13.38 -6.83 3.35
CA VAL A 97 13.78 -6.08 2.15
C VAL A 97 13.08 -6.60 0.90
N VAL A 98 12.25 -7.65 0.99
CA VAL A 98 11.17 -7.81 0.03
C VAL A 98 10.14 -6.73 0.39
N SER A 99 10.37 -5.50 -0.03
CA SER A 99 9.29 -4.68 -0.52
C SER A 99 8.46 -5.66 -1.35
N ILE A 100 7.25 -5.96 -0.93
CA ILE A 100 6.22 -6.44 -1.84
C ILE A 100 6.19 -5.28 -2.84
N ALA A 101 6.91 -5.42 -3.95
CA ALA A 101 6.71 -4.55 -5.07
C ALA A 101 5.24 -4.76 -5.38
N GLU A 102 4.43 -3.79 -5.02
CA GLU A 102 3.04 -3.77 -5.44
C GLU A 102 3.08 -4.06 -6.92
N PRO A 103 2.26 -4.99 -7.44
CA PRO A 103 2.32 -5.34 -8.84
C PRO A 103 2.23 -4.04 -9.64
N ARG A 104 3.27 -3.72 -10.39
CA ARG A 104 3.30 -2.54 -11.24
C ARG A 104 3.02 -3.01 -12.66
N TYR A 105 1.88 -2.62 -13.16
CA TYR A 105 1.47 -2.86 -14.54
C TYR A 105 1.89 -1.70 -15.41
N GLU A 106 2.52 -1.99 -16.54
CA GLU A 106 3.00 -1.02 -17.51
C GLU A 106 1.87 -0.58 -18.44
N TYR A 107 1.74 0.74 -18.62
CA TYR A 107 0.78 1.35 -19.53
C TYR A 107 1.51 2.24 -20.53
N ARG A 108 1.16 2.12 -21.82
CA ARG A 108 1.62 3.01 -22.88
C ARG A 108 0.58 4.09 -23.08
N VAL A 109 0.96 5.33 -22.79
CA VAL A 109 0.07 6.48 -22.80
C VAL A 109 0.47 7.43 -23.92
N TYR A 110 -0.44 7.70 -24.81
CA TYR A 110 -0.23 8.56 -25.96
C TYR A 110 -0.61 10.01 -25.64
N GLU A 111 0.22 10.98 -26.07
CA GLU A 111 -0.05 12.41 -25.88
C GLU A 111 -1.20 12.89 -26.76
N GLU A 112 -1.25 12.43 -28.02
CA GLU A 112 -2.28 12.81 -28.98
C GLU A 112 -2.89 11.59 -29.67
N MET A 113 -4.21 11.58 -29.74
CA MET A 113 -4.95 10.64 -30.58
C MET A 113 -5.20 11.28 -31.93
N SER A 114 -4.56 10.79 -32.98
CA SER A 114 -4.88 11.26 -34.33
C SER A 114 -6.07 10.53 -34.91
N ALA A 115 -6.82 11.22 -35.76
CA ALA A 115 -8.03 10.77 -36.43
C ALA A 115 -7.80 9.71 -37.53
N GLY A 116 -6.99 8.71 -37.32
CA GLY A 116 -6.70 7.69 -38.32
C GLY A 116 -6.85 6.29 -37.78
N LEU A 117 -7.90 5.65 -38.24
CA LEU A 117 -8.06 4.21 -38.50
C LEU A 117 -7.24 3.20 -37.67
N GLY A 118 -7.83 2.66 -36.59
CA GLY A 118 -7.50 1.33 -36.05
C GLY A 118 -6.07 1.14 -35.51
N ALA A 119 -5.85 -0.03 -34.96
CA ALA A 119 -4.60 -0.48 -34.33
C ALA A 119 -3.28 -0.28 -35.14
N THR A 120 -3.38 0.08 -36.40
CA THR A 120 -2.24 0.30 -37.33
C THR A 120 -1.53 1.63 -37.11
N ILE A 121 -2.10 2.57 -36.33
CA ILE A 121 -1.56 3.94 -36.20
C ILE A 121 -0.72 4.12 -34.93
N TYR A 122 -0.83 3.20 -33.98
CA TYR A 122 -0.10 3.28 -32.71
C TYR A 122 1.34 2.75 -32.78
N GLY A 123 1.74 2.12 -33.88
CA GLY A 123 3.06 1.49 -34.03
C GLY A 123 4.26 2.44 -34.10
N ASP A 124 4.05 3.69 -34.54
CA ASP A 124 5.15 4.66 -34.81
C ASP A 124 4.99 5.99 -34.04
N LYS A 125 4.09 6.08 -33.07
CA LYS A 125 3.91 7.31 -32.29
C LYS A 125 4.66 7.24 -30.97
N ASP A 126 5.14 8.40 -30.54
CA ASP A 126 5.72 8.59 -29.23
C ASP A 126 4.65 8.32 -28.14
N TYR A 127 5.02 7.57 -27.14
CA TYR A 127 4.21 7.28 -25.97
C TYR A 127 5.07 7.36 -24.71
N ASP A 128 4.44 7.73 -23.61
CA ASP A 128 5.02 7.64 -22.29
C ASP A 128 4.76 6.26 -21.70
N THR A 129 5.72 5.71 -21.00
CA THR A 129 5.52 4.51 -20.17
C THR A 129 5.26 4.93 -18.76
N VAL A 130 4.09 4.54 -18.22
CA VAL A 130 3.71 4.80 -16.84
C VAL A 130 3.30 3.51 -16.15
N TYR A 131 3.25 3.55 -14.81
CA TYR A 131 2.94 2.37 -14.00
C TYR A 131 1.72 2.61 -13.11
N TYR A 132 0.95 1.54 -12.89
CA TYR A 132 -0.17 1.52 -11.97
C TYR A 132 -0.23 0.18 -11.22
N ASP A 133 -0.90 0.15 -10.07
CA ASP A 133 -0.96 -1.02 -9.18
C ASP A 133 -2.00 -2.07 -9.57
N GLU A 134 -2.90 -1.75 -10.52
CA GLU A 134 -3.93 -2.65 -11.02
C GLU A 134 -3.81 -2.87 -12.53
N GLU A 135 -4.13 -4.07 -13.01
CA GLU A 135 -4.27 -4.36 -14.43
C GLU A 135 -5.69 -4.02 -14.91
N LEU A 136 -5.82 -2.93 -15.65
CA LEU A 136 -7.10 -2.41 -16.14
C LEU A 136 -7.28 -2.70 -17.63
N GLY A 137 -8.38 -3.38 -17.98
CA GLY A 137 -8.70 -3.73 -19.37
C GLY A 137 -9.02 -2.51 -20.24
N HIS A 138 -8.22 -2.28 -21.27
CA HIS A 138 -8.35 -1.20 -22.24
C HIS A 138 -7.75 -1.62 -23.58
N ASP A 139 -8.01 -0.86 -24.63
CA ASP A 139 -7.37 -1.06 -25.94
C ASP A 139 -6.23 -0.06 -26.12
N PHE A 140 -6.37 1.17 -25.62
CA PHE A 140 -5.32 2.18 -25.57
C PHE A 140 -5.54 3.18 -24.43
N ALA A 141 -4.51 3.96 -24.11
CA ALA A 141 -4.54 4.96 -23.04
C ALA A 141 -4.01 6.31 -23.55
N SER A 142 -4.54 7.40 -22.99
CA SER A 142 -4.12 8.76 -23.32
C SER A 142 -4.13 9.65 -22.09
N TRP A 143 -3.27 10.66 -22.08
CA TRP A 143 -3.27 11.68 -21.06
C TRP A 143 -4.56 12.49 -21.06
N VAL A 144 -5.04 12.82 -19.88
CA VAL A 144 -6.10 13.81 -19.67
C VAL A 144 -5.45 15.18 -19.50
N SER A 145 -5.69 16.09 -20.44
CA SER A 145 -5.19 17.47 -20.37
C SER A 145 -6.31 18.44 -20.03
N GLY A 146 -6.06 19.26 -19.00
CA GLY A 146 -6.98 20.29 -18.53
C GLY A 146 -8.07 19.80 -17.61
N ASP A 147 -8.75 20.75 -16.96
CA ASP A 147 -9.73 20.52 -15.88
C ASP A 147 -11.17 20.36 -16.35
N SER A 148 -11.43 20.29 -17.66
CA SER A 148 -12.80 20.29 -18.21
C SER A 148 -13.62 19.05 -17.84
N MET A 149 -12.97 17.96 -17.46
CA MET A 149 -13.60 16.69 -17.09
C MET A 149 -13.49 16.37 -15.60
N GLU A 150 -12.98 17.31 -14.80
CA GLU A 150 -12.97 17.21 -13.35
C GLU A 150 -14.38 17.24 -12.74
N PRO A 151 -14.56 16.62 -11.56
CA PRO A 151 -13.56 15.93 -10.75
C PRO A 151 -13.31 14.47 -11.17
N LYS A 152 -14.03 13.95 -12.15
CA LYS A 152 -13.99 12.50 -12.46
C LYS A 152 -12.72 12.10 -13.20
N TYR A 153 -12.21 12.96 -14.07
CA TYR A 153 -11.00 12.74 -14.85
C TYR A 153 -10.08 13.95 -14.61
N PRO A 154 -9.19 13.86 -13.60
CA PRO A 154 -8.30 14.96 -13.25
C PRO A 154 -7.27 15.26 -14.34
N ASP A 155 -6.81 16.48 -14.39
CA ASP A 155 -5.66 16.88 -15.21
C ASP A 155 -4.43 16.04 -14.85
N GLY A 156 -3.68 15.56 -15.85
CA GLY A 156 -2.53 14.69 -15.67
C GLY A 156 -2.86 13.22 -15.31
N SER A 157 -4.15 12.85 -15.24
CA SER A 157 -4.52 11.43 -15.14
C SER A 157 -4.45 10.73 -16.50
N VAL A 158 -4.44 9.41 -16.48
CA VAL A 158 -4.49 8.56 -17.68
C VAL A 158 -5.92 8.10 -17.90
N ALA A 159 -6.48 8.37 -19.05
CA ALA A 159 -7.77 7.84 -19.49
C ALA A 159 -7.58 6.52 -20.24
N LEU A 160 -8.32 5.50 -19.83
CA LEU A 160 -8.37 4.18 -20.45
C LEU A 160 -9.51 4.12 -21.45
N ILE A 161 -9.22 3.76 -22.66
CA ILE A 161 -10.13 3.85 -23.80
C ILE A 161 -10.34 2.46 -24.37
N ARG A 162 -11.60 2.13 -24.62
CA ARG A 162 -11.98 0.94 -25.39
C ARG A 162 -12.46 1.39 -26.77
N GLU A 163 -11.86 0.83 -27.80
CA GLU A 163 -12.21 1.09 -29.18
C GLU A 163 -13.62 0.54 -29.46
N THR A 164 -14.60 1.42 -29.35
CA THR A 164 -16.00 1.13 -29.65
C THR A 164 -16.60 2.32 -30.38
N GLY A 165 -17.58 2.07 -31.22
CA GLY A 165 -18.39 3.14 -31.75
C GLY A 165 -19.20 3.84 -30.66
N PHE A 166 -20.06 4.77 -31.07
CA PHE A 166 -21.00 5.42 -30.17
C PHE A 166 -22.04 4.42 -29.64
N ASP A 167 -22.15 4.29 -28.31
CA ASP A 167 -23.10 3.38 -27.67
C ASP A 167 -24.39 4.07 -27.26
N TYR A 168 -24.27 5.16 -26.48
CA TYR A 168 -25.42 5.88 -25.94
C TYR A 168 -25.05 7.31 -25.49
N ASP A 169 -26.07 8.15 -25.47
CA ASP A 169 -25.97 9.54 -25.06
C ASP A 169 -25.49 9.72 -23.63
N GLY A 170 -24.58 10.68 -23.42
CA GLY A 170 -24.05 11.06 -22.10
C GLY A 170 -22.95 10.18 -21.56
N ALA A 171 -22.55 9.10 -22.27
CA ALA A 171 -21.30 8.40 -21.95
C ALA A 171 -20.10 9.28 -22.32
N VAL A 172 -18.95 8.97 -21.69
CA VAL A 172 -17.71 9.71 -21.93
C VAL A 172 -16.94 9.01 -23.02
N TYR A 173 -16.59 9.76 -24.06
CA TYR A 173 -15.83 9.27 -25.20
C TYR A 173 -14.62 10.14 -25.46
N ALA A 174 -13.61 9.53 -26.09
CA ALA A 174 -12.59 10.23 -26.82
C ALA A 174 -13.10 10.56 -28.20
N VAL A 175 -13.05 11.84 -28.56
CA VAL A 175 -13.53 12.35 -29.86
C VAL A 175 -12.44 13.16 -30.49
N VAL A 176 -12.13 12.88 -31.75
CA VAL A 176 -11.26 13.73 -32.58
C VAL A 176 -12.12 14.63 -33.42
N TRP A 177 -11.85 15.94 -33.33
CA TRP A 177 -12.52 16.98 -34.10
C TRP A 177 -11.60 18.17 -34.28
N ASN A 178 -11.48 18.69 -35.51
CA ASN A 178 -10.58 19.79 -35.87
C ASN A 178 -9.15 19.57 -35.41
N GLU A 179 -8.59 18.38 -35.71
CA GLU A 179 -7.23 17.96 -35.36
C GLU A 179 -6.91 17.92 -33.87
N GLN A 180 -7.94 18.05 -33.02
CA GLN A 180 -7.80 17.98 -31.58
C GLN A 180 -8.56 16.78 -31.00
N THR A 181 -8.01 16.23 -29.94
CA THR A 181 -8.65 15.18 -29.16
C THR A 181 -9.40 15.77 -27.97
N TYR A 182 -10.64 15.35 -27.81
CA TYR A 182 -11.50 15.74 -26.70
C TYR A 182 -11.94 14.52 -25.91
N ILE A 183 -11.87 14.59 -24.59
CA ILE A 183 -12.58 13.67 -23.70
C ILE A 183 -13.80 14.42 -23.18
N LYS A 184 -15.00 13.98 -23.59
CA LYS A 184 -16.27 14.65 -23.27
C LYS A 184 -17.40 13.64 -23.12
N ARG A 185 -18.47 14.05 -22.42
CA ARG A 185 -19.76 13.39 -22.58
C ARG A 185 -20.31 13.74 -23.97
N VAL A 186 -20.67 12.71 -24.71
CA VAL A 186 -21.16 12.91 -26.08
C VAL A 186 -22.65 12.64 -26.15
N TYR A 187 -23.33 13.53 -26.84
CA TYR A 187 -24.76 13.40 -27.21
C TYR A 187 -24.86 13.51 -28.71
N LEU A 188 -25.62 12.59 -29.28
CA LEU A 188 -25.91 12.57 -30.71
C LEU A 188 -27.03 13.56 -30.99
N GLU A 189 -26.83 14.50 -31.94
CA GLU A 189 -27.81 15.44 -32.39
C GLU A 189 -27.99 15.30 -33.92
N GLU A 190 -29.05 15.91 -34.46
CA GLU A 190 -29.39 15.74 -35.88
C GLU A 190 -28.25 16.14 -36.83
N ASP A 191 -27.57 17.24 -36.52
CA ASP A 191 -26.54 17.83 -37.38
C ASP A 191 -25.08 17.65 -36.85
N GLY A 192 -24.87 16.91 -35.74
CA GLY A 192 -23.55 16.79 -35.17
C GLY A 192 -23.50 16.13 -33.79
N LEU A 193 -22.36 16.28 -33.12
CA LEU A 193 -22.13 15.80 -31.78
C LEU A 193 -22.08 16.97 -30.80
N ARG A 194 -22.86 16.91 -29.74
CA ARG A 194 -22.75 17.84 -28.60
C ARG A 194 -21.79 17.26 -27.58
N LEU A 195 -20.69 17.99 -27.34
CA LEU A 195 -19.61 17.62 -26.46
C LEU A 195 -19.75 18.38 -25.13
N VAL A 196 -20.07 17.67 -24.07
CA VAL A 196 -20.40 18.25 -22.76
C VAL A 196 -19.29 17.97 -21.76
N SER A 197 -18.81 19.03 -21.11
CA SER A 197 -17.83 18.93 -20.04
C SER A 197 -18.51 18.52 -18.72
N ILE A 198 -17.81 17.75 -17.87
CA ILE A 198 -18.26 17.47 -16.49
C ILE A 198 -18.13 18.73 -15.65
N ASN A 199 -17.02 19.45 -15.78
CA ASN A 199 -16.79 20.71 -15.11
C ASN A 199 -17.69 21.80 -15.68
N LYS A 200 -18.60 22.29 -14.86
CA LYS A 200 -19.64 23.27 -15.22
C LYS A 200 -19.10 24.68 -15.58
N LYS A 201 -17.80 24.92 -15.38
CA LYS A 201 -17.16 26.16 -15.85
C LYS A 201 -17.08 26.23 -17.38
N TYR A 202 -17.12 25.08 -18.04
CA TYR A 202 -17.00 24.97 -19.49
C TYR A 202 -18.39 24.88 -20.15
N LYS A 203 -18.54 25.63 -21.23
CA LYS A 203 -19.73 25.53 -22.07
C LYS A 203 -19.64 24.29 -22.94
N ASP A 204 -20.82 23.78 -23.33
CA ASP A 204 -20.89 22.71 -24.32
C ASP A 204 -20.28 23.17 -25.65
N LYS A 205 -19.66 22.26 -26.35
CA LYS A 205 -19.19 22.45 -27.71
C LYS A 205 -20.10 21.66 -28.65
N PHE A 206 -20.32 22.18 -29.84
CA PHE A 206 -21.03 21.48 -30.91
C PHE A 206 -20.07 21.18 -32.05
N ALA A 207 -19.93 19.93 -32.42
CA ALA A 207 -19.09 19.44 -33.51
C ALA A 207 -20.00 19.00 -34.68
N PRO A 208 -20.18 19.83 -35.72
CA PRO A 208 -21.02 19.50 -36.87
C PRO A 208 -20.48 18.27 -37.62
N TYR A 209 -21.36 17.48 -38.21
CA TYR A 209 -20.96 16.35 -39.06
C TYR A 209 -20.16 16.78 -40.27
N ASP A 210 -20.35 17.99 -40.76
CA ASP A 210 -19.58 18.56 -41.89
C ASP A 210 -18.07 18.72 -41.54
N ASP A 211 -17.72 18.82 -40.26
CA ASP A 211 -16.34 18.88 -39.79
C ASP A 211 -15.76 17.47 -39.51
N ASP A 212 -16.45 16.39 -39.87
CA ASP A 212 -16.06 14.99 -39.70
C ASP A 212 -15.58 14.63 -38.27
N PRO A 213 -16.35 14.95 -37.21
CA PRO A 213 -16.01 14.54 -35.87
C PRO A 213 -16.09 13.03 -35.71
N ARG A 214 -15.03 12.42 -35.08
CA ARG A 214 -14.96 10.97 -34.95
C ARG A 214 -14.90 10.54 -33.49
N VAL A 215 -15.80 9.67 -33.10
CA VAL A 215 -15.72 8.95 -31.81
C VAL A 215 -14.66 7.86 -31.94
N VAL A 216 -13.55 8.02 -31.24
CA VAL A 216 -12.42 7.09 -31.26
C VAL A 216 -12.67 5.88 -30.35
N GLY A 217 -13.28 6.12 -29.19
CA GLY A 217 -13.62 5.07 -28.26
C GLY A 217 -14.24 5.62 -26.99
N LYS A 218 -14.76 4.70 -26.19
CA LYS A 218 -15.40 4.98 -24.92
C LYS A 218 -14.38 4.96 -23.77
N ILE A 219 -14.45 5.95 -22.89
CA ILE A 219 -13.64 5.97 -21.69
C ILE A 219 -14.21 4.93 -20.71
N VAL A 220 -13.39 3.91 -20.39
CA VAL A 220 -13.78 2.80 -19.50
C VAL A 220 -13.18 2.90 -18.10
N GLY A 221 -12.18 3.75 -17.91
CA GLY A 221 -11.53 4.01 -16.63
C GLY A 221 -10.54 5.16 -16.70
N ASN A 222 -9.98 5.49 -15.56
CA ASN A 222 -8.85 6.40 -15.45
C ASN A 222 -8.07 6.10 -14.18
N PHE A 223 -6.81 6.47 -14.16
CA PHE A 223 -5.96 6.38 -12.97
C PHE A 223 -4.94 7.52 -12.94
N ILE A 224 -4.36 7.76 -11.78
CA ILE A 224 -3.20 8.63 -11.62
C ILE A 224 -1.97 7.70 -11.58
N PRO A 225 -0.97 7.89 -12.46
CA PRO A 225 0.23 7.06 -12.45
C PRO A 225 0.94 7.08 -11.10
N LEU A 226 1.60 5.95 -10.79
CA LEU A 226 2.51 5.90 -9.65
C LEU A 226 3.72 6.77 -9.94
N GLU A 227 4.19 7.49 -8.93
CA GLU A 227 5.47 8.21 -9.00
C GLU A 227 6.63 7.18 -9.04
N ASP A 228 7.65 7.45 -9.83
CA ASP A 228 8.85 6.60 -9.99
C ASP A 228 9.71 6.53 -8.70
#